data_9b0c4882ed48c3a7b4c9e87cb5ae676e
#
_entry.id   9b0c4882ed48c3a7b4c9e87cb5ae676e
#
_cell.length_a   1.000
_cell.length_b   1.000
_cell.length_c   1.000
_cell.angle_alpha   90.00
_cell.angle_beta   90.00
_cell.angle_gamma   90.00
#
_symmetry.space_group_name_H-M   'P 1'
#
loop_
_entity.id
_entity.type
_entity.pdbx_description
1 polymer ?
#
loop_
_entity_poly.entity_id
_entity_poly.type
_entity_poly.pdbx_seq_one_letter_code
_entity_poly.pdbx_strand_id
1 'polypeptide(L)'
;AMAELGDPDGAMEYYEKSIKADSSYAPAYYNKGVLLDKKLEHDESLKVLDEAIEKDPKKPNPRFYKGIVLGKMGKHELALNCFESVHRANPQHLDSLFHKGIELAELERHEKAIEVFDKILDKHKGNINVVYAKARSKAAINEVNEAFDLLKVAIKHSKTIKLWARKEKVFEKFYDDPEFQRMVK
;
A
#
# COMPACT_ATOMS: atom_id res chain seq x y z
N ALA A 1 -16.15 -7.42 -11.83
CA ALA A 1 -17.62 -7.34 -12.06
C ALA A 1 -18.42 -8.21 -11.07
N MET A 2 -18.29 -9.56 -11.07
CA MET A 2 -19.10 -10.41 -10.15
C MET A 2 -18.67 -10.28 -8.68
N ALA A 3 -17.37 -10.22 -8.40
CA ALA A 3 -16.87 -10.01 -7.03
C ALA A 3 -17.25 -8.62 -6.45
N GLU A 4 -17.48 -7.64 -7.30
CA GLU A 4 -17.97 -6.30 -6.90
C GLU A 4 -19.48 -6.29 -6.63
N LEU A 5 -20.24 -7.28 -7.18
CA LEU A 5 -21.67 -7.44 -6.98
C LEU A 5 -22.03 -8.28 -5.74
N GLY A 6 -21.05 -8.66 -4.93
CA GLY A 6 -21.29 -9.35 -3.66
C GLY A 6 -21.45 -10.87 -3.74
N ASP A 7 -21.06 -11.50 -4.87
CA ASP A 7 -21.01 -12.96 -5.03
C ASP A 7 -19.57 -13.45 -5.20
N PRO A 8 -18.81 -13.63 -4.11
CA PRO A 8 -17.43 -14.11 -4.17
C PRO A 8 -17.29 -15.55 -4.63
N ASP A 9 -18.27 -16.42 -4.38
CA ASP A 9 -18.19 -17.83 -4.74
C ASP A 9 -18.50 -18.01 -6.23
N GLY A 10 -19.50 -17.31 -6.78
CA GLY A 10 -19.74 -17.27 -8.22
C GLY A 10 -18.58 -16.63 -9.00
N ALA A 11 -17.91 -15.64 -8.42
CA ALA A 11 -16.72 -15.06 -9.02
C ALA A 11 -15.56 -16.07 -9.07
N MET A 12 -15.35 -16.86 -8.00
CA MET A 12 -14.32 -17.91 -7.94
C MET A 12 -14.57 -18.95 -9.03
N GLU A 13 -15.80 -19.46 -9.13
CA GLU A 13 -16.18 -20.45 -10.16
C GLU A 13 -15.95 -19.90 -11.57
N TYR A 14 -16.28 -18.64 -11.80
CA TYR A 14 -16.03 -17.98 -13.09
C TYR A 14 -14.54 -17.92 -13.44
N TYR A 15 -13.67 -17.54 -12.49
CA TYR A 15 -12.22 -17.51 -12.74
C TYR A 15 -11.67 -18.90 -13.01
N GLU A 16 -12.10 -19.92 -12.28
CA GLU A 16 -11.69 -21.32 -12.50
C GLU A 16 -12.13 -21.85 -13.87
N LYS A 17 -13.36 -21.58 -14.28
CA LYS A 17 -13.83 -21.91 -15.62
C LYS A 17 -13.03 -21.18 -16.71
N SER A 18 -12.70 -19.91 -16.48
CA SER A 18 -11.90 -19.13 -17.42
C SER A 18 -10.49 -19.70 -17.57
N ILE A 19 -9.85 -20.08 -16.48
CA ILE A 19 -8.52 -20.70 -16.46
C ILE A 19 -8.57 -22.08 -17.14
N LYS A 20 -9.62 -22.86 -16.92
CA LYS A 20 -9.80 -24.16 -17.57
C LYS A 20 -10.02 -24.04 -19.08
N ALA A 21 -10.73 -23.00 -19.52
CA ALA A 21 -10.96 -22.72 -20.93
C ALA A 21 -9.70 -22.19 -21.64
N ASP A 22 -8.95 -21.34 -20.97
CA ASP A 22 -7.68 -20.78 -21.46
C ASP A 22 -6.68 -20.66 -20.28
N SER A 23 -5.79 -21.63 -20.20
CA SER A 23 -4.74 -21.68 -19.16
C SER A 23 -3.65 -20.60 -19.31
N SER A 24 -3.68 -19.80 -20.37
CA SER A 24 -2.79 -18.66 -20.58
C SER A 24 -3.42 -17.31 -20.22
N TYR A 25 -4.71 -17.28 -19.84
CA TYR A 25 -5.45 -16.05 -19.59
C TYR A 25 -5.07 -15.43 -18.23
N ALA A 26 -3.95 -14.71 -18.19
CA ALA A 26 -3.39 -14.04 -17.01
C ALA A 26 -4.41 -13.21 -16.17
N PRO A 27 -5.40 -12.49 -16.76
CA PRO A 27 -6.39 -11.74 -15.97
C PRO A 27 -7.25 -12.60 -15.05
N ALA A 28 -7.54 -13.86 -15.41
CA ALA A 28 -8.32 -14.75 -14.55
C ALA A 28 -7.53 -15.14 -13.29
N TYR A 29 -6.25 -15.47 -13.45
CA TYR A 29 -5.33 -15.72 -12.31
C TYR A 29 -5.19 -14.48 -11.42
N TYR A 30 -4.97 -13.31 -11.99
CA TYR A 30 -4.88 -12.07 -11.23
C TYR A 30 -6.13 -11.83 -10.37
N ASN A 31 -7.31 -11.91 -10.99
CA ASN A 31 -8.57 -11.66 -10.28
C ASN A 31 -8.87 -12.75 -9.23
N LYS A 32 -8.51 -14.01 -9.49
CA LYS A 32 -8.57 -15.10 -8.51
C LYS A 32 -7.67 -14.80 -7.32
N GLY A 33 -6.43 -14.37 -7.56
CA GLY A 33 -5.48 -13.97 -6.51
C GLY A 33 -6.00 -12.83 -5.65
N VAL A 34 -6.59 -11.78 -6.26
CA VAL A 34 -7.24 -10.68 -5.54
C VAL A 34 -8.40 -11.17 -4.66
N LEU A 35 -9.20 -12.11 -5.17
CA LEU A 35 -10.34 -12.64 -4.43
C LEU A 35 -9.88 -13.50 -3.24
N LEU A 36 -8.85 -14.33 -3.41
CA LEU A 36 -8.25 -15.13 -2.34
C LEU A 36 -7.69 -14.25 -1.21
N ASP A 37 -7.01 -13.14 -1.54
CA ASP A 37 -6.55 -12.17 -0.55
C ASP A 37 -7.71 -11.58 0.26
N LYS A 38 -8.83 -11.22 -0.41
CA LYS A 38 -10.04 -10.74 0.27
C LYS A 38 -10.66 -11.79 1.21
N LYS A 39 -10.48 -13.07 0.91
CA LYS A 39 -10.89 -14.21 1.78
C LYS A 39 -9.83 -14.50 2.87
N LEU A 40 -8.77 -13.70 2.97
CA LEU A 40 -7.63 -13.87 3.88
C LEU A 40 -6.78 -15.12 3.59
N GLU A 41 -6.93 -15.72 2.43
CA GLU A 41 -6.16 -16.86 1.95
C GLU A 41 -4.87 -16.38 1.26
N HIS A 42 -4.01 -15.69 2.04
CA HIS A 42 -2.87 -14.96 1.49
C HIS A 42 -1.83 -15.86 0.80
N ASP A 43 -1.51 -17.02 1.36
CA ASP A 43 -0.51 -17.91 0.75
C ASP A 43 -0.98 -18.45 -0.61
N GLU A 44 -2.27 -18.80 -0.74
CA GLU A 44 -2.84 -19.24 -2.00
C GLU A 44 -2.95 -18.09 -3.00
N SER A 45 -3.32 -16.89 -2.52
CA SER A 45 -3.30 -15.66 -3.32
C SER A 45 -1.92 -15.44 -3.95
N LEU A 46 -0.83 -15.58 -3.18
CA LEU A 46 0.54 -15.41 -3.68
C LEU A 46 0.88 -16.40 -4.79
N LYS A 47 0.52 -17.69 -4.65
CA LYS A 47 0.74 -18.71 -5.68
C LYS A 47 0.06 -18.35 -6.99
N VAL A 48 -1.23 -18.00 -6.90
CA VAL A 48 -2.03 -17.66 -8.07
C VAL A 48 -1.57 -16.35 -8.72
N LEU A 49 -1.10 -15.38 -7.93
CA LEU A 49 -0.51 -14.15 -8.46
C LEU A 49 0.84 -14.42 -9.16
N ASP A 50 1.64 -15.39 -8.69
CA ASP A 50 2.85 -15.81 -9.38
C ASP A 50 2.52 -16.46 -10.73
N GLU A 51 1.50 -17.31 -10.80
CA GLU A 51 1.01 -17.83 -12.08
C GLU A 51 0.57 -16.70 -13.02
N ALA A 52 -0.16 -15.69 -12.51
CA ALA A 52 -0.52 -14.53 -13.33
C ALA A 52 0.69 -13.78 -13.89
N ILE A 53 1.75 -13.64 -13.09
CA ILE A 53 3.02 -13.01 -13.50
C ILE A 53 3.74 -13.85 -14.56
N GLU A 54 3.73 -15.18 -14.42
CA GLU A 54 4.33 -16.09 -15.42
C GLU A 54 3.59 -16.04 -16.76
N LYS A 55 2.25 -15.95 -16.75
CA LYS A 55 1.43 -15.86 -17.98
C LYS A 55 1.62 -14.54 -18.72
N ASP A 56 1.73 -13.41 -17.99
CA ASP A 56 2.03 -12.10 -18.59
C ASP A 56 3.01 -11.29 -17.72
N PRO A 57 4.33 -11.52 -17.89
CA PRO A 57 5.36 -10.84 -17.10
C PRO A 57 5.40 -9.31 -17.29
N LYS A 58 4.84 -8.81 -18.40
CA LYS A 58 4.86 -7.38 -18.73
C LYS A 58 3.77 -6.58 -18.01
N LYS A 59 2.70 -7.25 -17.54
CA LYS A 59 1.64 -6.58 -16.79
C LYS A 59 2.10 -6.25 -15.38
N PRO A 60 1.99 -4.98 -14.94
CA PRO A 60 2.44 -4.57 -13.60
C PRO A 60 1.48 -5.01 -12.50
N ASN A 61 0.17 -5.11 -12.77
CA ASN A 61 -0.86 -5.29 -11.77
C ASN A 61 -0.69 -6.55 -10.89
N PRO A 62 -0.41 -7.76 -11.44
CA PRO A 62 -0.22 -8.94 -10.59
C PRO A 62 0.97 -8.79 -9.63
N ARG A 63 2.09 -8.24 -10.11
CA ARG A 63 3.28 -8.00 -9.29
C ARG A 63 3.05 -6.92 -8.25
N PHE A 64 2.35 -5.85 -8.61
CA PHE A 64 1.94 -4.80 -7.68
C PHE A 64 1.07 -5.38 -6.56
N TYR A 65 0.04 -6.16 -6.92
CA TYR A 65 -0.86 -6.74 -5.93
C TYR A 65 -0.18 -7.81 -5.06
N LYS A 66 0.75 -8.60 -5.63
CA LYS A 66 1.63 -9.47 -4.85
C LYS A 66 2.38 -8.71 -3.76
N GLY A 67 2.90 -7.53 -4.08
CA GLY A 67 3.53 -6.63 -3.10
C GLY A 67 2.56 -6.24 -1.98
N ILE A 68 1.30 -5.91 -2.31
CA ILE A 68 0.26 -5.60 -1.31
C ILE A 68 0.02 -6.79 -0.36
N VAL A 69 -0.13 -8.00 -0.91
CA VAL A 69 -0.36 -9.21 -0.09
C VAL A 69 0.85 -9.49 0.81
N LEU A 70 2.06 -9.39 0.27
CA LEU A 70 3.30 -9.58 1.05
C LEU A 70 3.43 -8.56 2.19
N GLY A 71 3.12 -7.28 1.94
CA GLY A 71 3.11 -6.24 2.97
C GLY A 71 2.12 -6.55 4.09
N LYS A 72 0.88 -6.98 3.76
CA LYS A 72 -0.13 -7.42 4.75
C LYS A 72 0.37 -8.60 5.61
N MET A 73 1.19 -9.48 5.04
CA MET A 73 1.80 -10.61 5.75
C MET A 73 3.06 -10.23 6.56
N GLY A 74 3.44 -8.95 6.60
CA GLY A 74 4.67 -8.48 7.25
C GLY A 74 5.97 -8.87 6.51
N LYS A 75 5.87 -9.35 5.27
CA LYS A 75 7.02 -9.73 4.43
C LYS A 75 7.55 -8.49 3.68
N HIS A 76 7.91 -7.43 4.42
CA HIS A 76 8.17 -6.08 3.91
C HIS A 76 9.31 -6.01 2.88
N GLU A 77 10.40 -6.76 3.05
CA GLU A 77 11.50 -6.78 2.05
C GLU A 77 11.03 -7.37 0.71
N LEU A 78 10.20 -8.43 0.74
CA LEU A 78 9.67 -9.02 -0.48
C LEU A 78 8.65 -8.10 -1.16
N ALA A 79 7.82 -7.42 -0.37
CA ALA A 79 6.89 -6.41 -0.86
C ALA A 79 7.64 -5.24 -1.53
N LEU A 80 8.68 -4.73 -0.88
CA LEU A 80 9.55 -3.68 -1.40
C LEU A 80 10.13 -4.06 -2.78
N ASN A 81 10.64 -5.29 -2.93
CA ASN A 81 11.16 -5.79 -4.20
C ASN A 81 10.09 -5.80 -5.31
N CYS A 82 8.85 -6.17 -4.97
CA CYS A 82 7.73 -6.12 -5.91
C CYS A 82 7.46 -4.68 -6.39
N PHE A 83 7.35 -3.73 -5.47
CA PHE A 83 7.07 -2.33 -5.81
C PHE A 83 8.21 -1.67 -6.58
N GLU A 84 9.47 -1.97 -6.23
CA GLU A 84 10.63 -1.51 -6.99
C GLU A 84 10.66 -2.04 -8.42
N SER A 85 10.33 -3.32 -8.61
CA SER A 85 10.24 -3.92 -9.94
C SER A 85 9.16 -3.26 -10.79
N VAL A 86 7.98 -3.00 -10.21
CA VAL A 86 6.88 -2.30 -10.89
C VAL A 86 7.28 -0.87 -11.24
N HIS A 87 7.86 -0.12 -10.30
CA HIS A 87 8.29 1.25 -10.53
C HIS A 87 9.42 1.35 -11.57
N ARG A 88 10.36 0.40 -11.58
CA ARG A 88 11.43 0.34 -12.59
C ARG A 88 10.87 0.12 -13.99
N ALA A 89 9.86 -0.74 -14.11
CA ALA A 89 9.18 -0.99 -15.40
C ALA A 89 8.29 0.18 -15.84
N ASN A 90 7.69 0.88 -14.90
CA ASN A 90 6.83 2.03 -15.13
C ASN A 90 7.09 3.14 -14.09
N PRO A 91 8.01 4.08 -14.37
CA PRO A 91 8.33 5.18 -13.44
C PRO A 91 7.17 6.15 -13.16
N GLN A 92 6.08 6.10 -13.95
CA GLN A 92 4.87 6.89 -13.73
C GLN A 92 3.85 6.18 -12.83
N HIS A 93 4.11 4.95 -12.40
CA HIS A 93 3.22 4.20 -11.50
C HIS A 93 3.39 4.71 -10.07
N LEU A 94 2.66 5.78 -9.73
CA LEU A 94 2.77 6.47 -8.44
C LEU A 94 2.41 5.58 -7.25
N ASP A 95 1.43 4.69 -7.41
CA ASP A 95 1.03 3.79 -6.33
C ASP A 95 2.16 2.85 -5.93
N SER A 96 2.96 2.35 -6.89
CA SER A 96 4.12 1.52 -6.55
C SER A 96 5.20 2.31 -5.81
N LEU A 97 5.38 3.58 -6.16
CA LEU A 97 6.32 4.46 -5.47
C LEU A 97 5.82 4.77 -4.05
N PHE A 98 4.52 5.04 -3.88
CA PHE A 98 3.92 5.26 -2.58
C PHE A 98 4.08 4.03 -1.66
N HIS A 99 3.69 2.84 -2.15
CA HIS A 99 3.82 1.61 -1.39
C HIS A 99 5.28 1.26 -1.10
N LYS A 100 6.22 1.55 -2.02
CA LYS A 100 7.66 1.47 -1.74
C LYS A 100 8.04 2.30 -0.50
N GLY A 101 7.55 3.55 -0.41
CA GLY A 101 7.78 4.40 0.76
C GLY A 101 7.19 3.83 2.04
N ILE A 102 5.99 3.24 1.97
CA ILE A 102 5.36 2.57 3.12
C ILE A 102 6.21 1.39 3.58
N GLU A 103 6.63 0.49 2.68
CA GLU A 103 7.43 -0.68 3.06
C GLU A 103 8.81 -0.29 3.63
N LEU A 104 9.42 0.79 3.12
CA LEU A 104 10.64 1.34 3.71
C LEU A 104 10.41 1.83 5.14
N ALA A 105 9.27 2.48 5.42
CA ALA A 105 8.93 2.93 6.77
C ALA A 105 8.66 1.75 7.72
N GLU A 106 7.97 0.70 7.26
CA GLU A 106 7.75 -0.52 8.05
C GLU A 106 9.06 -1.28 8.35
N LEU A 107 10.07 -1.11 7.48
CA LEU A 107 11.46 -1.61 7.69
C LEU A 107 12.32 -0.65 8.53
N GLU A 108 11.72 0.35 9.17
CA GLU A 108 12.40 1.40 9.96
C GLU A 108 13.43 2.23 9.16
N ARG A 109 13.35 2.18 7.81
CA ARG A 109 14.20 2.97 6.90
C ARG A 109 13.57 4.33 6.60
N HIS A 110 13.27 5.08 7.65
CA HIS A 110 12.42 6.28 7.60
C HIS A 110 13.00 7.40 6.71
N GLU A 111 14.30 7.61 6.71
CA GLU A 111 14.95 8.63 5.85
C GLU A 111 14.73 8.31 4.37
N LYS A 112 14.90 7.04 3.98
CA LYS A 112 14.64 6.61 2.61
C LYS A 112 13.16 6.68 2.24
N ALA A 113 12.26 6.40 3.19
CA ALA A 113 10.83 6.57 3.00
C ALA A 113 10.47 8.05 2.74
N ILE A 114 11.05 8.97 3.51
CA ILE A 114 10.87 10.42 3.35
C ILE A 114 11.34 10.87 1.97
N GLU A 115 12.53 10.44 1.52
CA GLU A 115 13.01 10.74 0.16
C GLU A 115 12.04 10.28 -0.94
N VAL A 116 11.42 9.11 -0.75
CA VAL A 116 10.42 8.57 -1.69
C VAL A 116 9.15 9.42 -1.66
N PHE A 117 8.67 9.78 -0.47
CA PHE A 117 7.49 10.63 -0.32
C PHE A 117 7.71 12.03 -0.90
N ASP A 118 8.91 12.60 -0.75
CA ASP A 118 9.26 13.88 -1.34
C ASP A 118 9.19 13.85 -2.87
N LYS A 119 9.73 12.81 -3.51
CA LYS A 119 9.63 12.62 -4.97
C LYS A 119 8.17 12.59 -5.47
N ILE A 120 7.25 12.06 -4.66
CA ILE A 120 5.82 12.06 -5.00
C ILE A 120 5.26 13.47 -4.82
N LEU A 121 5.56 14.12 -3.68
CA LEU A 121 5.01 15.43 -3.34
C LEU A 121 5.54 16.55 -4.22
N ASP A 122 6.73 16.43 -4.78
CA ASP A 122 7.26 17.38 -5.77
C ASP A 122 6.34 17.50 -6.99
N LYS A 123 5.75 16.39 -7.43
CA LYS A 123 4.83 16.34 -8.57
C LYS A 123 3.36 16.47 -8.17
N HIS A 124 3.00 15.98 -6.99
CA HIS A 124 1.63 15.84 -6.49
C HIS A 124 1.50 16.38 -5.07
N LYS A 125 1.74 17.70 -4.90
CA LYS A 125 1.76 18.41 -3.61
C LYS A 125 0.51 18.21 -2.73
N GLY A 126 -0.64 17.93 -3.35
CA GLY A 126 -1.92 17.73 -2.66
C GLY A 126 -2.22 16.27 -2.28
N ASN A 127 -1.30 15.34 -2.44
CA ASN A 127 -1.55 13.94 -2.07
C ASN A 127 -1.49 13.76 -0.54
N ILE A 128 -2.64 13.86 0.09
CA ILE A 128 -2.79 13.85 1.55
C ILE A 128 -2.34 12.54 2.20
N ASN A 129 -2.52 11.40 1.52
CA ASN A 129 -2.04 10.12 2.05
C ASN A 129 -0.51 10.11 2.13
N VAL A 130 0.17 10.67 1.14
CA VAL A 130 1.63 10.80 1.14
C VAL A 130 2.11 11.79 2.19
N VAL A 131 1.42 12.94 2.36
CA VAL A 131 1.70 13.92 3.42
C VAL A 131 1.61 13.25 4.79
N TYR A 132 0.56 12.47 5.05
CA TYR A 132 0.39 11.76 6.31
C TYR A 132 1.47 10.67 6.52
N ALA A 133 1.78 9.89 5.49
CA ALA A 133 2.83 8.88 5.56
C ALA A 133 4.21 9.51 5.85
N LYS A 134 4.51 10.66 5.23
CA LYS A 134 5.73 11.43 5.53
C LYS A 134 5.73 11.94 6.97
N ALA A 135 4.59 12.44 7.50
CA ALA A 135 4.45 12.88 8.88
C ALA A 135 4.79 11.75 9.87
N ARG A 136 4.30 10.52 9.60
CA ARG A 136 4.62 9.32 10.39
C ARG A 136 6.12 9.04 10.41
N SER A 137 6.77 9.07 9.25
CA SER A 137 8.22 8.82 9.14
C SER A 137 9.04 9.91 9.83
N LYS A 138 8.63 11.19 9.73
CA LYS A 138 9.26 12.31 10.45
C LYS A 138 9.10 12.16 11.97
N ALA A 139 7.92 11.76 12.43
CA ALA A 139 7.67 11.47 13.84
C ALA A 139 8.57 10.32 14.34
N ALA A 140 8.75 9.26 13.54
CA ALA A 140 9.58 8.11 13.91
C ALA A 140 11.03 8.51 14.19
N ILE A 141 11.61 9.39 13.35
CA ILE A 141 13.00 9.89 13.51
C ILE A 141 13.11 11.12 14.41
N ASN A 142 12.05 11.44 15.18
CA ASN A 142 12.01 12.56 16.14
C ASN A 142 12.11 13.97 15.52
N GLU A 143 11.85 14.15 14.25
CA GLU A 143 11.71 15.46 13.62
C GLU A 143 10.30 16.03 13.89
N VAL A 144 10.06 16.35 15.17
CA VAL A 144 8.71 16.62 15.73
C VAL A 144 8.03 17.80 15.07
N ASN A 145 8.73 18.92 14.86
CA ASN A 145 8.15 20.12 14.27
C ASN A 145 7.62 19.85 12.86
N GLU A 146 8.44 19.22 12.02
CA GLU A 146 8.04 18.88 10.66
C GLU A 146 6.91 17.83 10.63
N ALA A 147 6.96 16.85 11.53
CA ALA A 147 5.90 15.86 11.67
C ALA A 147 4.55 16.52 12.01
N PHE A 148 4.56 17.47 12.94
CA PHE A 148 3.35 18.18 13.36
C PHE A 148 2.83 19.12 12.28
N ASP A 149 3.69 19.82 11.56
CA ASP A 149 3.26 20.67 10.45
C ASP A 149 2.63 19.86 9.32
N LEU A 150 3.23 18.73 8.94
CA LEU A 150 2.64 17.81 7.97
C LEU A 150 1.32 17.22 8.48
N LEU A 151 1.25 16.86 9.75
CA LEU A 151 0.03 16.31 10.36
C LEU A 151 -1.10 17.35 10.37
N LYS A 152 -0.82 18.63 10.68
CA LYS A 152 -1.79 19.73 10.58
C LYS A 152 -2.36 19.86 9.17
N VAL A 153 -1.47 19.82 8.16
CA VAL A 153 -1.89 19.86 6.75
C VAL A 153 -2.80 18.69 6.44
N ALA A 154 -2.42 17.47 6.82
CA ALA A 154 -3.20 16.27 6.55
C ALA A 154 -4.59 16.32 7.23
N ILE A 155 -4.65 16.69 8.50
CA ILE A 155 -5.91 16.82 9.28
C ILE A 155 -6.85 17.89 8.69
N LYS A 156 -6.31 19.00 8.22
CA LYS A 156 -7.11 20.07 7.59
C LYS A 156 -7.89 19.56 6.37
N HIS A 157 -7.32 18.61 5.63
CA HIS A 157 -7.94 18.04 4.43
C HIS A 157 -8.81 16.82 4.72
N SER A 158 -8.50 16.05 5.77
CA SER A 158 -9.28 14.86 6.14
C SER A 158 -9.37 14.69 7.66
N LYS A 159 -10.59 14.86 8.18
CA LYS A 159 -10.86 14.66 9.61
C LYS A 159 -10.60 13.22 10.09
N THR A 160 -10.65 12.25 9.18
CA THR A 160 -10.37 10.83 9.49
C THR A 160 -8.94 10.64 9.98
N ILE A 161 -8.02 11.48 9.52
CA ILE A 161 -6.61 11.43 9.94
C ILE A 161 -6.44 11.71 11.44
N LYS A 162 -7.30 12.51 12.05
CA LYS A 162 -7.31 12.68 13.52
C LYS A 162 -7.48 11.33 14.24
N LEU A 163 -8.40 10.51 13.74
CA LEU A 163 -8.68 9.20 14.34
C LEU A 163 -7.52 8.23 14.13
N TRP A 164 -6.87 8.31 12.99
CA TRP A 164 -5.68 7.50 12.71
C TRP A 164 -4.52 7.93 13.60
N ALA A 165 -4.21 9.23 13.66
CA ALA A 165 -3.11 9.74 14.46
C ALA A 165 -3.24 9.36 15.96
N ARG A 166 -4.46 9.30 16.49
CA ARG A 166 -4.72 8.86 17.88
C ARG A 166 -4.46 7.38 18.13
N LYS A 167 -4.36 6.56 17.10
CA LYS A 167 -4.20 5.09 17.18
C LYS A 167 -2.84 4.62 16.68
N GLU A 168 -2.10 5.49 16.02
CA GLU A 168 -0.79 5.16 15.44
C GLU A 168 0.27 5.12 16.53
N LYS A 169 0.93 3.98 16.68
CA LYS A 169 1.98 3.74 17.65
C LYS A 169 3.11 4.79 17.60
N VAL A 170 3.45 5.25 16.39
CA VAL A 170 4.51 6.25 16.18
C VAL A 170 4.22 7.59 16.86
N PHE A 171 2.95 7.90 17.12
CA PHE A 171 2.53 9.13 17.80
C PHE A 171 2.28 8.96 19.30
N GLU A 172 2.34 7.74 19.86
CA GLU A 172 2.09 7.50 21.30
C GLU A 172 2.98 8.36 22.19
N LYS A 173 4.24 8.54 21.81
CA LYS A 173 5.21 9.38 22.54
C LYS A 173 4.82 10.86 22.62
N PHE A 174 3.84 11.31 21.83
CA PHE A 174 3.35 12.69 21.80
C PHE A 174 1.96 12.85 22.39
N TYR A 175 1.35 11.80 22.98
CA TYR A 175 0.00 11.90 23.51
C TYR A 175 -0.17 12.89 24.66
N ASP A 176 0.90 13.16 25.41
CA ASP A 176 0.93 14.17 26.47
C ASP A 176 1.37 15.56 25.98
N ASP A 177 1.77 15.69 24.70
CA ASP A 177 2.16 16.95 24.11
C ASP A 177 0.92 17.84 23.87
N PRO A 178 0.89 19.09 24.44
CA PRO A 178 -0.27 19.99 24.31
C PRO A 178 -0.59 20.39 22.87
N GLU A 179 0.41 20.44 21.99
CA GLU A 179 0.21 20.77 20.58
C GLU A 179 -0.42 19.60 19.84
N PHE A 180 0.10 18.37 20.05
CA PHE A 180 -0.48 17.16 19.51
C PHE A 180 -1.94 17.01 19.93
N GLN A 181 -2.22 17.16 21.24
CA GLN A 181 -3.59 17.06 21.76
C GLN A 181 -4.54 18.06 21.11
N ARG A 182 -4.11 19.31 20.87
CA ARG A 182 -4.94 20.31 20.17
C ARG A 182 -5.24 19.93 18.73
N MET A 183 -4.31 19.28 18.04
CA MET A 183 -4.50 18.86 16.64
C MET A 183 -5.50 17.72 16.52
N VAL A 184 -5.46 16.77 17.44
CA VAL A 184 -6.24 15.52 17.33
C VAL A 184 -7.53 15.52 18.12
N LYS A 185 -7.81 16.53 18.93
CA LYS A 185 -9.14 16.76 19.55
C LYS A 185 -10.15 17.09 18.47
#